data_06e22ea1c0563f932165e307b2a0355a
#
_entry.id   06e22ea1c0563f932165e307b2a0355a
#
_cell.length_a   1.000
_cell.length_b   1.000
_cell.length_c   1.000
_cell.angle_alpha   90.00
_cell.angle_beta   90.00
_cell.angle_gamma   90.00
#
_symmetry.space_group_name_H-M   'P 1'
#
loop_
_entity.id
_entity.type
_entity.pdbx_description
1 polymer ?
#
loop_
_entity_poly.entity_id
_entity_poly.type
_entity_poly.pdbx_seq_one_letter_code
_entity_poly.pdbx_strand_id
1 'polypeptide(L)'
;GNRYKWNEVKEDIEVVAVEWDEELAKLYQDRFPNDTVIVADAHQYLLDHYQEFDFIWSSPPCPTHSRARYWAIGANGKSPTYPNLNLYSEILLLDYHFKGKYVVENVIPYYEPMLNPKKRGRHLYWTNFNLPNNLQDRRFGISQTKNELKGLSEFHSFDFSKYKGNQNKVKIGRNLVDYEAGKTIFETALGIIRKSNIKQTELF
;
A
#
# COMPACT_ATOMS: atom_id res chain seq x y z
N GLY A 1 5.40 -0.06 6.08
CA GLY A 1 4.69 0.05 4.81
C GLY A 1 5.27 1.12 3.91
N ASN A 2 4.54 1.50 2.89
CA ASN A 2 4.92 2.46 1.84
C ASN A 2 5.59 3.76 2.34
N ARG A 3 5.12 4.32 3.46
CA ARG A 3 5.58 5.58 4.06
C ARG A 3 7.05 5.56 4.56
N TYR A 4 7.59 4.38 4.89
CA TYR A 4 8.80 4.25 5.70
C TYR A 4 10.03 5.03 5.19
N LYS A 5 10.20 5.14 3.88
CA LYS A 5 11.37 5.81 3.28
C LYS A 5 11.04 7.12 2.55
N TRP A 6 9.88 7.71 2.76
CA TRP A 6 9.51 8.94 2.03
C TRP A 6 10.38 10.13 2.41
N ASN A 7 10.81 10.25 3.68
CA ASN A 7 11.72 11.32 4.09
C ASN A 7 13.14 11.21 3.47
N GLU A 8 13.53 10.02 2.97
CA GLU A 8 14.75 9.88 2.18
C GLU A 8 14.60 10.46 0.77
N VAL A 9 13.37 10.67 0.31
CA VAL A 9 13.04 11.21 -1.02
C VAL A 9 12.90 12.73 -0.95
N LYS A 10 12.20 13.21 0.08
CA LYS A 10 11.97 14.62 0.37
C LYS A 10 11.92 14.78 1.88
N GLU A 11 12.77 15.62 2.44
CA GLU A 11 12.90 15.79 3.90
C GLU A 11 11.67 16.48 4.50
N ASP A 12 11.25 17.59 3.90
CA ASP A 12 10.13 18.40 4.37
C ASP A 12 8.81 17.92 3.76
N ILE A 13 8.23 16.87 4.37
CA ILE A 13 6.90 16.38 4.02
C ILE A 13 6.00 16.39 5.26
N GLU A 14 4.82 16.95 5.10
CA GLU A 14 3.73 16.79 6.05
C GLU A 14 2.90 15.57 5.65
N VAL A 15 2.67 14.67 6.59
CA VAL A 15 1.93 13.44 6.33
C VAL A 15 0.75 13.33 7.28
N VAL A 16 -0.43 13.13 6.69
CA VAL A 16 -1.64 12.74 7.41
C VAL A 16 -1.90 11.28 7.12
N ALA A 17 -1.91 10.45 8.15
CA ALA A 17 -2.26 9.05 8.08
C ALA A 17 -3.65 8.83 8.68
N VAL A 18 -4.52 8.14 7.96
CA VAL A 18 -5.87 7.82 8.43
C VAL A 18 -5.98 6.32 8.63
N GLU A 19 -6.34 5.92 9.82
CA GLU A 19 -6.52 4.50 10.21
C GLU A 19 -7.73 4.40 11.13
N TRP A 20 -8.61 3.45 10.88
CA TRP A 20 -9.83 3.29 11.68
C TRP A 20 -9.61 2.50 12.97
N ASP A 21 -8.57 1.66 13.01
CA ASP A 21 -8.22 0.87 14.18
C ASP A 21 -7.27 1.65 15.08
N GLU A 22 -7.71 1.98 16.28
CA GLU A 22 -6.95 2.79 17.25
C GLU A 22 -5.59 2.15 17.62
N GLU A 23 -5.53 0.81 17.72
CA GLU A 23 -4.25 0.14 18.02
C GLU A 23 -3.26 0.26 16.88
N LEU A 24 -3.73 0.15 15.63
CA LEU A 24 -2.88 0.31 14.46
C LEU A 24 -2.49 1.78 14.24
N ALA A 25 -3.39 2.70 14.51
CA ALA A 25 -3.11 4.15 14.50
C ALA A 25 -2.01 4.49 15.50
N LYS A 26 -2.09 3.97 16.73
CA LYS A 26 -1.05 4.15 17.74
C LYS A 26 0.28 3.52 17.31
N LEU A 27 0.26 2.31 16.76
CA LEU A 27 1.47 1.65 16.25
C LEU A 27 2.13 2.46 15.12
N TYR A 28 1.33 3.09 14.28
CA TYR A 28 1.82 4.01 13.24
C TYR A 28 2.44 5.26 13.87
N GLN A 29 1.73 5.92 14.81
CA GLN A 29 2.20 7.13 15.49
C GLN A 29 3.51 6.90 16.25
N ASP A 30 3.64 5.76 16.93
CA ASP A 30 4.88 5.38 17.64
C ASP A 30 6.08 5.26 16.68
N ARG A 31 5.84 4.87 15.43
CA ARG A 31 6.88 4.75 14.41
C ARG A 31 7.18 6.06 13.67
N PHE A 32 6.18 6.91 13.51
CA PHE A 32 6.26 8.18 12.80
C PHE A 32 5.70 9.30 13.69
N PRO A 33 6.46 9.71 14.72
CA PRO A 33 5.94 10.63 15.73
C PRO A 33 5.64 12.04 15.19
N ASN A 34 6.22 12.39 14.04
CA ASN A 34 6.01 13.70 13.40
C ASN A 34 4.85 13.71 12.40
N ASP A 35 4.29 12.55 12.07
CA ASP A 35 3.13 12.46 11.17
C ASP A 35 1.85 12.73 11.98
N THR A 36 0.86 13.36 11.36
CA THR A 36 -0.49 13.49 11.94
C THR A 36 -1.27 12.20 11.72
N VAL A 37 -1.78 11.58 12.79
CA VAL A 37 -2.59 10.37 12.70
C VAL A 37 -4.03 10.66 13.10
N ILE A 38 -4.96 10.30 12.23
CA ILE A 38 -6.40 10.50 12.42
C ILE A 38 -7.07 9.13 12.51
N VAL A 39 -7.81 8.90 13.60
CA VAL A 39 -8.63 7.69 13.77
C VAL A 39 -10.00 7.96 13.16
N ALA A 40 -10.21 7.47 11.94
CA ALA A 40 -11.45 7.68 11.19
C ALA A 40 -11.62 6.62 10.08
N ASP A 41 -12.81 6.61 9.47
CA ASP A 41 -13.03 5.90 8.20
C ASP A 41 -12.24 6.60 7.09
N ALA A 42 -11.24 5.90 6.54
CA ALA A 42 -10.34 6.47 5.53
C ALA A 42 -11.06 6.80 4.22
N HIS A 43 -12.11 6.04 3.85
CA HIS A 43 -12.91 6.33 2.67
C HIS A 43 -13.67 7.65 2.82
N GLN A 44 -14.37 7.83 3.94
CA GLN A 44 -15.12 9.06 4.20
C GLN A 44 -14.16 10.24 4.34
N TYR A 45 -13.05 10.07 5.06
CA TYR A 45 -12.03 11.12 5.19
C TYR A 45 -11.48 11.57 3.83
N LEU A 46 -11.21 10.61 2.95
CA LEU A 46 -10.77 10.91 1.58
C LEU A 46 -11.81 11.76 0.82
N LEU A 47 -13.10 11.40 0.89
CA LEU A 47 -14.17 12.14 0.22
C LEU A 47 -14.26 13.60 0.70
N ASP A 48 -14.02 13.82 1.99
CA ASP A 48 -14.20 15.15 2.60
C ASP A 48 -12.94 16.04 2.45
N HIS A 49 -11.74 15.45 2.32
CA HIS A 49 -10.45 16.15 2.46
C HIS A 49 -9.50 16.00 1.27
N TYR A 50 -9.83 15.27 0.21
CA TYR A 50 -8.88 14.97 -0.89
C TYR A 50 -8.24 16.22 -1.52
N GLN A 51 -8.90 17.38 -1.46
CA GLN A 51 -8.40 18.62 -2.06
C GLN A 51 -7.30 19.30 -1.25
N GLU A 52 -7.07 18.88 -0.01
CA GLU A 52 -6.10 19.46 0.91
C GLU A 52 -4.66 18.95 0.70
N PHE A 53 -4.48 17.96 -0.18
CA PHE A 53 -3.22 17.24 -0.36
C PHE A 53 -2.62 17.47 -1.75
N ASP A 54 -1.29 17.37 -1.84
CA ASP A 54 -0.56 17.35 -3.12
C ASP A 54 -0.36 15.92 -3.63
N PHE A 55 -0.29 14.96 -2.70
CA PHE A 55 -0.11 13.53 -2.99
C PHE A 55 -0.99 12.68 -2.10
N ILE A 56 -1.70 11.73 -2.69
CA ILE A 56 -2.55 10.78 -1.96
C ILE A 56 -2.12 9.35 -2.26
N TRP A 57 -1.92 8.56 -1.20
CA TRP A 57 -1.79 7.10 -1.29
C TRP A 57 -2.94 6.44 -0.55
N SER A 58 -3.81 5.75 -1.29
CA SER A 58 -4.90 4.95 -0.72
C SER A 58 -4.63 3.46 -0.91
N SER A 59 -4.85 2.68 0.14
CA SER A 59 -4.81 1.22 0.13
C SER A 59 -6.11 0.68 0.74
N PRO A 60 -7.24 0.73 0.00
CA PRO A 60 -8.54 0.29 0.49
C PRO A 60 -8.54 -1.17 0.96
N PRO A 61 -9.41 -1.56 1.89
CA PRO A 61 -9.46 -2.92 2.42
C PRO A 61 -9.56 -3.99 1.34
N CYS A 62 -8.59 -4.90 1.28
CA CYS A 62 -8.50 -5.95 0.26
C CYS A 62 -9.32 -7.25 0.54
N PRO A 63 -9.88 -7.53 1.74
CA PRO A 63 -10.47 -8.85 2.00
C PRO A 63 -11.59 -9.27 1.06
N THR A 64 -12.39 -8.32 0.54
CA THR A 64 -13.50 -8.60 -0.38
C THR A 64 -13.05 -8.80 -1.82
N HIS A 65 -11.81 -8.47 -2.15
CA HIS A 65 -11.21 -8.60 -3.48
C HIS A 65 -10.28 -9.81 -3.58
N SER A 66 -9.68 -10.23 -2.46
CA SER A 66 -8.60 -11.20 -2.43
C SER A 66 -8.99 -12.59 -2.95
N ARG A 67 -8.12 -13.18 -3.79
CA ARG A 67 -8.22 -14.58 -4.24
C ARG A 67 -8.22 -15.57 -3.08
N ALA A 68 -7.52 -15.26 -1.98
CA ALA A 68 -7.50 -16.12 -0.80
C ALA A 68 -8.91 -16.26 -0.20
N ARG A 69 -9.71 -15.19 -0.20
CA ARG A 69 -11.10 -15.26 0.25
C ARG A 69 -11.98 -16.09 -0.70
N TYR A 70 -11.78 -15.91 -2.00
CA TYR A 70 -12.52 -16.69 -3.00
C TYR A 70 -12.29 -18.20 -2.86
N TRP A 71 -11.03 -18.61 -2.64
CA TRP A 71 -10.71 -20.01 -2.38
C TRP A 71 -11.30 -20.52 -1.06
N ALA A 72 -11.33 -19.67 -0.02
CA ALA A 72 -11.94 -20.03 1.26
C ALA A 72 -13.46 -20.28 1.17
N ILE A 73 -14.15 -19.69 0.21
CA ILE A 73 -15.57 -19.96 -0.06
C ILE A 73 -15.76 -21.42 -0.49
N GLY A 74 -14.98 -21.89 -1.46
CA GLY A 74 -15.04 -23.27 -1.95
C GLY A 74 -14.59 -24.31 -0.91
N ALA A 75 -13.51 -24.02 -0.17
CA ALA A 75 -12.90 -24.97 0.76
C ALA A 75 -13.63 -25.06 2.12
N ASN A 76 -14.25 -23.98 2.59
CA ASN A 76 -14.77 -23.87 3.96
C ASN A 76 -16.28 -23.55 4.02
N GLY A 77 -17.00 -23.63 2.90
CA GLY A 77 -18.44 -23.36 2.85
C GLY A 77 -18.85 -21.93 3.25
N LYS A 78 -17.93 -20.98 3.20
CA LYS A 78 -18.22 -19.57 3.52
C LYS A 78 -19.08 -18.93 2.43
N SER A 79 -20.03 -18.10 2.83
CA SER A 79 -20.85 -17.35 1.89
C SER A 79 -20.00 -16.39 1.02
N PRO A 80 -20.33 -16.24 -0.27
CA PRO A 80 -19.75 -15.22 -1.13
C PRO A 80 -19.90 -13.83 -0.53
N THR A 81 -18.88 -12.99 -0.70
CA THR A 81 -18.92 -11.58 -0.30
C THR A 81 -18.70 -10.73 -1.54
N TYR A 82 -19.60 -9.79 -1.77
CA TYR A 82 -19.43 -8.85 -2.87
C TYR A 82 -18.15 -8.02 -2.68
N PRO A 83 -17.43 -7.70 -3.78
CA PRO A 83 -16.34 -6.73 -3.74
C PRO A 83 -16.82 -5.38 -3.20
N ASN A 84 -16.05 -4.77 -2.31
CA ASN A 84 -16.34 -3.42 -1.84
C ASN A 84 -16.02 -2.42 -2.95
N LEU A 85 -17.04 -1.83 -3.55
CA LEU A 85 -16.89 -0.91 -4.68
C LEU A 85 -16.30 0.45 -4.30
N ASN A 86 -16.09 0.74 -3.02
CA ASN A 86 -15.39 1.95 -2.57
C ASN A 86 -14.00 2.06 -3.21
N LEU A 87 -13.32 0.91 -3.47
CA LEU A 87 -12.07 0.90 -4.23
C LEU A 87 -12.20 1.67 -5.57
N TYR A 88 -13.23 1.38 -6.34
CA TYR A 88 -13.43 2.02 -7.64
C TYR A 88 -13.99 3.45 -7.54
N SER A 89 -14.79 3.71 -6.49
CA SER A 89 -15.26 5.06 -6.17
C SER A 89 -14.09 5.99 -5.87
N GLU A 90 -13.11 5.54 -5.06
CA GLU A 90 -11.89 6.30 -4.76
C GLU A 90 -11.04 6.56 -6.01
N ILE A 91 -10.87 5.56 -6.87
CA ILE A 91 -10.13 5.71 -8.13
C ILE A 91 -10.79 6.77 -9.01
N LEU A 92 -12.11 6.71 -9.21
CA LEU A 92 -12.84 7.67 -10.02
C LEU A 92 -12.80 9.08 -9.43
N LEU A 93 -12.96 9.21 -8.10
CA LEU A 93 -12.82 10.49 -7.41
C LEU A 93 -11.45 11.12 -7.69
N LEU A 94 -10.40 10.35 -7.49
CA LEU A 94 -9.04 10.85 -7.62
C LEU A 94 -8.66 11.12 -9.08
N ASP A 95 -9.13 10.29 -10.02
CA ASP A 95 -8.78 10.44 -11.44
C ASP A 95 -9.46 11.66 -12.07
N TYR A 96 -10.68 11.97 -11.69
CA TYR A 96 -11.47 13.05 -12.30
C TYR A 96 -11.49 14.35 -11.52
N HIS A 97 -11.28 14.32 -10.20
CA HIS A 97 -11.47 15.52 -9.35
C HIS A 97 -10.21 15.95 -8.60
N PHE A 98 -9.24 15.04 -8.40
CA PHE A 98 -8.01 15.39 -7.70
C PHE A 98 -6.96 15.97 -8.64
N LYS A 99 -6.37 17.12 -8.25
CA LYS A 99 -5.38 17.82 -9.08
C LYS A 99 -3.94 17.37 -8.81
N GLY A 100 -3.69 16.78 -7.65
CA GLY A 100 -2.38 16.28 -7.24
C GLY A 100 -2.03 14.94 -7.87
N LYS A 101 -1.00 14.28 -7.35
CA LYS A 101 -0.61 12.93 -7.75
C LYS A 101 -1.24 11.91 -6.82
N TYR A 102 -1.75 10.81 -7.37
CA TYR A 102 -2.36 9.78 -6.53
C TYR A 102 -1.88 8.36 -6.86
N VAL A 103 -1.97 7.52 -5.88
CA VAL A 103 -1.80 6.07 -5.96
C VAL A 103 -2.96 5.41 -5.22
N VAL A 104 -3.73 4.58 -5.90
CA VAL A 104 -4.62 3.61 -5.25
C VAL A 104 -4.01 2.23 -5.46
N GLU A 105 -3.83 1.48 -4.37
CA GLU A 105 -3.19 0.17 -4.39
C GLU A 105 -4.15 -0.89 -3.85
N ASN A 106 -4.19 -2.05 -4.50
CA ASN A 106 -4.90 -3.21 -3.97
C ASN A 106 -4.26 -4.53 -4.45
N VAL A 107 -4.71 -5.63 -3.88
CA VAL A 107 -4.29 -6.97 -4.31
C VAL A 107 -4.85 -7.33 -5.69
N ILE A 108 -4.25 -8.32 -6.34
CA ILE A 108 -4.83 -8.91 -7.56
C ILE A 108 -6.13 -9.63 -7.17
N PRO A 109 -7.30 -9.18 -7.68
CA PRO A 109 -8.58 -9.73 -7.28
C PRO A 109 -8.87 -11.09 -7.94
N TYR A 110 -9.94 -11.75 -7.50
CA TYR A 110 -10.43 -12.99 -8.08
C TYR A 110 -11.28 -12.77 -9.35
N TYR A 111 -11.58 -11.53 -9.67
CA TYR A 111 -12.35 -11.11 -10.84
C TYR A 111 -11.51 -10.18 -11.71
N GLU A 112 -11.95 -9.86 -12.92
CA GLU A 112 -11.30 -8.87 -13.77
C GLU A 112 -11.55 -7.46 -13.24
N PRO A 113 -10.50 -6.64 -13.01
CA PRO A 113 -10.67 -5.28 -12.52
C PRO A 113 -11.56 -4.42 -13.42
N MET A 114 -12.47 -3.65 -12.81
CA MET A 114 -13.41 -2.78 -13.55
C MET A 114 -12.71 -1.61 -14.25
N LEU A 115 -11.58 -1.14 -13.70
CA LEU A 115 -10.73 -0.10 -14.26
C LEU A 115 -9.33 -0.67 -14.50
N ASN A 116 -8.68 -0.29 -15.61
CA ASN A 116 -7.40 -0.84 -16.01
C ASN A 116 -6.28 -0.45 -15.03
N PRO A 117 -5.69 -1.42 -14.31
CA PRO A 117 -4.60 -1.18 -13.40
C PRO A 117 -3.24 -1.32 -14.06
N LYS A 118 -2.23 -0.77 -13.41
CA LYS A 118 -0.82 -1.09 -13.66
C LYS A 118 -0.41 -2.21 -12.70
N LYS A 119 -0.18 -3.41 -13.21
CA LYS A 119 0.26 -4.53 -12.36
C LYS A 119 1.75 -4.45 -12.07
N ARG A 120 2.11 -4.53 -10.80
CA ARG A 120 3.50 -4.67 -10.34
C ARG A 120 3.54 -5.72 -9.21
N GLY A 121 4.25 -6.81 -9.46
CA GLY A 121 4.34 -7.90 -8.50
C GLY A 121 2.99 -8.49 -8.08
N ARG A 122 2.71 -8.43 -6.78
CA ARG A 122 1.49 -8.96 -6.15
C ARG A 122 0.34 -7.96 -6.12
N HIS A 123 0.55 -6.71 -6.53
CA HIS A 123 -0.39 -5.62 -6.38
C HIS A 123 -0.78 -5.00 -7.73
N LEU A 124 -1.94 -4.41 -7.72
CA LEU A 124 -2.46 -3.55 -8.75
C LEU A 124 -2.40 -2.11 -8.27
N TYR A 125 -2.06 -1.21 -9.18
CA TYR A 125 -1.95 0.22 -8.91
C TYR A 125 -2.73 1.01 -9.94
N TRP A 126 -3.49 1.98 -9.47
CA TRP A 126 -4.12 3.02 -10.28
C TRP A 126 -3.47 4.35 -9.93
N THR A 127 -2.95 5.04 -10.95
CA THR A 127 -2.18 6.27 -10.76
C THR A 127 -2.37 7.19 -11.95
N ASN A 128 -2.38 8.49 -11.74
CA ASN A 128 -2.37 9.51 -12.81
C ASN A 128 -0.96 9.85 -13.32
N PHE A 129 0.03 9.02 -13.06
CA PHE A 129 1.39 9.11 -13.58
C PHE A 129 1.90 7.73 -14.00
N ASN A 130 2.99 7.69 -14.79
CA ASN A 130 3.56 6.43 -15.24
C ASN A 130 4.40 5.78 -14.15
N LEU A 131 4.05 4.56 -13.74
CA LEU A 131 4.89 3.76 -12.86
C LEU A 131 6.11 3.22 -13.61
N PRO A 132 7.30 3.21 -12.99
CA PRO A 132 8.49 2.65 -13.60
C PRO A 132 8.34 1.14 -13.83
N ASN A 133 8.92 0.64 -14.94
CA ASN A 133 8.87 -0.79 -15.25
C ASN A 133 9.74 -1.63 -14.33
N ASN A 134 10.77 -1.03 -13.75
CA ASN A 134 11.73 -1.65 -12.83
C ASN A 134 11.36 -1.49 -11.35
N LEU A 135 10.10 -1.33 -11.03
CA LEU A 135 9.66 -1.36 -9.64
C LEU A 135 10.15 -2.67 -9.03
N GLN A 136 11.11 -2.57 -8.10
CA GLN A 136 11.68 -3.76 -7.46
C GLN A 136 10.58 -4.51 -6.73
N ASP A 137 10.23 -5.67 -7.27
CA ASP A 137 9.27 -6.57 -6.65
C ASP A 137 10.02 -7.44 -5.66
N ARG A 138 10.30 -6.90 -4.48
CA ARG A 138 10.78 -7.73 -3.38
C ARG A 138 9.66 -8.69 -3.00
N ARG A 139 9.93 -9.97 -3.11
CA ARG A 139 8.94 -11.01 -2.84
C ARG A 139 9.13 -11.54 -1.43
N PHE A 140 8.10 -11.43 -0.63
CA PHE A 140 7.97 -12.19 0.60
C PHE A 140 7.03 -13.38 0.34
N GLY A 141 7.54 -14.61 0.52
CA GLY A 141 6.71 -15.81 0.46
C GLY A 141 5.87 -15.94 1.73
N ILE A 142 4.55 -16.00 1.60
CA ILE A 142 3.67 -16.38 2.72
C ILE A 142 3.92 -17.87 2.99
N SER A 143 4.59 -18.18 4.10
CA SER A 143 5.05 -19.53 4.37
C SER A 143 4.20 -20.32 5.38
N GLN A 144 3.30 -19.67 6.08
CA GLN A 144 2.50 -20.24 7.19
C GLN A 144 3.35 -21.02 8.23
N THR A 145 4.65 -20.74 8.29
CA THR A 145 5.58 -21.41 9.20
C THR A 145 5.80 -20.57 10.47
N LYS A 146 6.34 -21.22 11.52
CA LYS A 146 6.69 -20.53 12.77
C LYS A 146 7.69 -19.36 12.56
N ASN A 147 8.42 -19.36 11.47
CA ASN A 147 9.42 -18.33 11.13
C ASN A 147 8.84 -17.16 10.31
N GLU A 148 7.56 -17.19 9.93
CA GLU A 148 6.98 -16.17 9.07
C GLU A 148 7.04 -14.77 9.70
N LEU A 149 6.79 -14.65 11.00
CA LEU A 149 6.86 -13.36 11.69
C LEU A 149 8.26 -12.75 11.64
N LYS A 150 9.30 -13.59 11.79
CA LYS A 150 10.70 -13.16 11.67
C LYS A 150 11.00 -12.66 10.25
N GLY A 151 10.60 -13.43 9.24
CA GLY A 151 10.78 -13.03 7.84
C GLY A 151 10.06 -11.73 7.49
N LEU A 152 8.83 -11.53 8.02
CA LEU A 152 8.09 -10.25 7.86
C LEU A 152 8.81 -9.10 8.55
N SER A 153 9.38 -9.34 9.75
CA SER A 153 10.14 -8.30 10.47
C SER A 153 11.39 -7.88 9.69
N GLU A 154 12.12 -8.83 9.14
CA GLU A 154 13.28 -8.56 8.29
C GLU A 154 12.89 -7.83 7.01
N PHE A 155 11.83 -8.30 6.32
CA PHE A 155 11.34 -7.71 5.08
C PHE A 155 10.89 -6.26 5.23
N HIS A 156 10.18 -5.93 6.32
CA HIS A 156 9.65 -4.59 6.58
C HIS A 156 10.58 -3.72 7.43
N SER A 157 11.74 -4.22 7.83
CA SER A 157 12.66 -3.52 8.76
C SER A 157 11.93 -3.05 10.01
N PHE A 158 11.09 -3.92 10.58
CA PHE A 158 10.27 -3.62 11.74
C PHE A 158 10.09 -4.87 12.62
N ASP A 159 10.44 -4.76 13.88
CA ASP A 159 10.31 -5.86 14.85
C ASP A 159 8.87 -6.00 15.36
N PHE A 160 8.07 -6.81 14.68
CA PHE A 160 6.70 -7.10 15.07
C PHE A 160 6.59 -7.81 16.43
N SER A 161 7.67 -8.39 16.97
CA SER A 161 7.63 -9.03 18.28
C SER A 161 7.36 -8.05 19.41
N LYS A 162 7.78 -6.80 19.23
CA LYS A 162 7.58 -5.70 20.20
C LYS A 162 6.15 -5.18 20.29
N TYR A 163 5.32 -5.46 19.29
CA TYR A 163 3.91 -5.09 19.33
C TYR A 163 3.20 -5.85 20.45
N LYS A 164 2.48 -5.14 21.32
CA LYS A 164 1.80 -5.67 22.49
C LYS A 164 0.27 -5.60 22.42
N GLY A 165 -0.29 -5.11 21.32
CA GLY A 165 -1.73 -5.02 21.10
C GLY A 165 -2.39 -6.38 20.80
N ASN A 166 -3.68 -6.34 20.55
CA ASN A 166 -4.54 -7.52 20.35
C ASN A 166 -4.58 -8.02 18.91
N GLN A 167 -4.08 -7.21 17.94
CA GLN A 167 -4.09 -7.55 16.53
C GLN A 167 -3.09 -8.68 16.21
N ASN A 168 -3.42 -9.49 15.21
CA ASN A 168 -2.52 -10.55 14.76
C ASN A 168 -1.29 -9.98 14.06
N LYS A 169 -0.10 -10.17 14.64
CA LYS A 169 1.18 -9.64 14.16
C LYS A 169 1.51 -10.06 12.73
N VAL A 170 1.23 -11.31 12.38
CA VAL A 170 1.46 -11.84 11.02
C VAL A 170 0.53 -11.15 10.03
N LYS A 171 -0.76 -10.93 10.41
CA LYS A 171 -1.72 -10.19 9.58
C LYS A 171 -1.27 -8.75 9.36
N ILE A 172 -0.79 -8.06 10.41
CA ILE A 172 -0.23 -6.71 10.28
C ILE A 172 0.90 -6.71 9.25
N GLY A 173 1.89 -7.58 9.41
CA GLY A 173 3.04 -7.64 8.49
C GLY A 173 2.65 -7.98 7.05
N ARG A 174 1.69 -8.89 6.83
CA ARG A 174 1.19 -9.26 5.49
C ARG A 174 0.47 -8.12 4.78
N ASN A 175 -0.18 -7.23 5.54
CA ASN A 175 -0.94 -6.10 5.00
C ASN A 175 -0.08 -4.88 4.69
N LEU A 176 1.18 -4.85 5.13
CA LEU A 176 2.07 -3.74 4.81
C LEU A 176 2.54 -3.82 3.35
N VAL A 177 2.42 -2.69 2.65
CA VAL A 177 3.04 -2.52 1.33
C VAL A 177 4.57 -2.49 1.48
N ASP A 178 5.28 -3.04 0.49
CA ASP A 178 6.74 -2.97 0.46
C ASP A 178 7.22 -1.52 0.44
N TYR A 179 8.05 -1.15 1.40
CA TYR A 179 8.53 0.21 1.54
C TYR A 179 9.48 0.65 0.43
N GLU A 180 10.21 -0.27 -0.23
CA GLU A 180 11.03 0.07 -1.40
C GLU A 180 10.15 0.42 -2.61
N ALA A 181 9.08 -0.33 -2.81
CA ALA A 181 8.07 0.02 -3.80
C ALA A 181 7.42 1.38 -3.47
N GLY A 182 7.08 1.59 -2.19
CA GLY A 182 6.53 2.86 -1.71
C GLY A 182 7.45 4.05 -1.99
N LYS A 183 8.76 3.89 -1.72
CA LYS A 183 9.77 4.90 -2.01
C LYS A 183 9.86 5.21 -3.50
N THR A 184 10.01 4.19 -4.33
CA THR A 184 10.17 4.34 -5.78
C THR A 184 8.94 4.98 -6.44
N ILE A 185 7.74 4.61 -5.99
CA ILE A 185 6.49 5.20 -6.48
C ILE A 185 6.41 6.68 -6.08
N PHE A 186 6.77 7.02 -4.84
CA PHE A 186 6.76 8.40 -4.36
C PHE A 186 7.80 9.27 -5.11
N GLU A 187 9.02 8.78 -5.34
CA GLU A 187 10.03 9.43 -6.19
C GLU A 187 9.48 9.72 -7.59
N THR A 188 8.80 8.73 -8.17
CA THR A 188 8.21 8.87 -9.51
C THR A 188 7.10 9.90 -9.53
N ALA A 189 6.24 9.93 -8.51
CA ALA A 189 5.17 10.93 -8.38
C ALA A 189 5.72 12.36 -8.30
N LEU A 190 6.86 12.55 -7.63
CA LEU A 190 7.56 13.83 -7.52
C LEU A 190 8.40 14.19 -8.75
N GLY A 191 8.47 13.32 -9.77
CA GLY A 191 9.29 13.53 -10.97
C GLY A 191 10.80 13.39 -10.71
N ILE A 192 11.20 12.75 -9.62
CA ILE A 192 12.61 12.50 -9.29
C ILE A 192 13.11 11.35 -10.16
N ILE A 193 13.89 11.68 -11.18
CA ILE A 193 14.49 10.69 -12.10
C ILE A 193 15.82 10.24 -11.49
N ARG A 194 15.88 9.02 -10.97
CA ARG A 194 17.18 8.39 -10.70
C ARG A 194 17.84 8.05 -12.04
N LYS A 195 19.03 8.60 -12.30
CA LYS A 195 19.89 8.08 -13.36
C LYS A 195 20.15 6.61 -13.04
N SER A 196 19.48 5.70 -13.78
CA SER A 196 19.87 4.30 -13.75
C SER A 196 21.34 4.24 -14.14
N ASN A 197 22.18 3.57 -13.36
CA ASN A 197 23.51 3.15 -13.78
C ASN A 197 23.31 2.12 -14.91
N ILE A 198 22.97 2.58 -16.09
CA ILE A 198 23.12 1.80 -17.31
C ILE A 198 24.63 1.72 -17.50
N LYS A 199 25.26 0.63 -17.06
CA LYS A 199 26.54 0.24 -17.59
C LYS A 199 26.30 0.00 -19.07
N GLN A 200 26.65 0.98 -19.87
CA GLN A 200 26.78 0.83 -21.31
C GLN A 200 27.89 -0.22 -21.48
N THR A 201 27.51 -1.44 -21.80
CA THR A 201 28.46 -2.45 -22.28
C THR A 201 28.84 -1.97 -23.66
N GLU A 202 30.03 -1.39 -23.79
CA GLU A 202 30.63 -1.12 -25.10
C GLU A 202 30.76 -2.46 -25.79
N LEU A 203 29.98 -2.63 -26.87
CA LEU A 203 30.15 -3.70 -27.83
C LEU A 203 31.26 -3.26 -28.77
N PHE A 204 32.45 -3.84 -28.55
CA PHE A 204 33.48 -3.94 -29.58
C PHE A 204 33.37 -5.26 -30.31
#